data_d0500d42383ad6725d45bd014057bcfa
#
_entry.id   d0500d42383ad6725d45bd014057bcfa
#
_cell.length_a   1.000
_cell.length_b   1.000
_cell.length_c   1.000
_cell.angle_alpha   90.00
_cell.angle_beta   90.00
_cell.angle_gamma   90.00
#
_symmetry.space_group_name_H-M   'P 1'
#
loop_
_entity.id
_entity.type
_entity.pdbx_description
1 polymer ?
#
loop_
_entity_poly.entity_id
_entity_poly.type
_entity_poly.pdbx_seq_one_letter_code
_entity_poly.pdbx_strand_id
1 'polypeptide(L)'
;DIFMTNKIEIGENDTNEILEKKVSDVASEMLIEYLKNPEKYTGQPQMGTPTFCRKFTNEDTVIDWNKSPIEIHNLVRSIGGRTKITNNDVKILKTKITPDGKLEILRVHPAGKKPMSWADFLNGHLWIKALGFHNVAI
;
A
#
# COMPACT_ATOMS: atom_id res chain seq x y z
N ASP A 1 -21.21 -13.40 -16.03
CA ASP A 1 -20.24 -13.98 -16.98
C ASP A 1 -19.03 -13.06 -17.16
N ILE A 2 -17.89 -13.65 -17.47
CA ILE A 2 -16.63 -12.94 -17.75
C ILE A 2 -16.47 -12.85 -19.26
N PHE A 3 -16.38 -11.64 -19.80
CA PHE A 3 -16.23 -11.39 -21.22
C PHE A 3 -14.76 -11.19 -21.62
N MET A 4 -13.96 -10.57 -20.76
CA MET A 4 -12.54 -10.31 -21.00
C MET A 4 -11.77 -10.36 -19.69
N THR A 5 -10.51 -10.78 -19.76
CA THR A 5 -9.58 -10.73 -18.65
C THR A 5 -8.24 -10.16 -19.08
N ASN A 6 -7.58 -9.44 -18.21
CA ASN A 6 -6.20 -9.02 -18.42
C ASN A 6 -5.41 -9.20 -17.11
N LYS A 7 -4.12 -9.42 -17.22
CA LYS A 7 -3.21 -9.54 -16.09
C LYS A 7 -2.42 -8.24 -15.94
N ILE A 8 -2.39 -7.71 -14.74
CA ILE A 8 -1.63 -6.51 -14.41
C ILE A 8 -0.57 -6.93 -13.40
N GLU A 9 0.69 -6.64 -13.73
CA GLU A 9 1.80 -6.90 -12.83
C GLU A 9 1.82 -5.87 -11.70
N ILE A 10 1.92 -6.37 -10.46
CA ILE A 10 2.07 -5.55 -9.27
C ILE A 10 3.54 -5.49 -8.93
N GLY A 11 4.18 -4.34 -9.18
CA GLY A 11 5.57 -4.10 -8.85
C GLY A 11 5.80 -4.00 -7.34
N GLU A 12 7.04 -4.25 -6.92
CA GLU A 12 7.43 -4.26 -5.49
C GLU A 12 7.11 -2.96 -4.75
N ASN A 13 7.15 -1.83 -5.46
CA ASN A 13 6.91 -0.51 -4.89
C ASN A 13 5.59 0.13 -5.37
N ASP A 14 4.73 -0.62 -6.03
CA ASP A 14 3.42 -0.11 -6.44
C ASP A 14 2.57 0.19 -5.20
N THR A 15 2.08 1.40 -5.14
CA THR A 15 1.07 1.81 -4.15
C THR A 15 -0.33 1.51 -4.68
N ASN A 16 -1.34 1.58 -3.79
CA ASN A 16 -2.72 1.45 -4.21
C ASN A 16 -3.08 2.44 -5.34
N GLU A 17 -2.64 3.69 -5.23
CA GLU A 17 -2.87 4.75 -6.23
C GLU A 17 -2.26 4.38 -7.60
N ILE A 18 -1.03 3.86 -7.62
CA ILE A 18 -0.37 3.41 -8.85
C ILE A 18 -1.14 2.24 -9.46
N LEU A 19 -1.54 1.28 -8.63
CA LEU A 19 -2.29 0.10 -9.07
C LEU A 19 -3.67 0.48 -9.61
N GLU A 20 -4.40 1.37 -8.93
CA GLU A 20 -5.68 1.90 -9.40
C GLU A 20 -5.55 2.56 -10.78
N LYS A 21 -4.49 3.34 -10.99
CA LYS A 21 -4.22 3.93 -12.31
C LYS A 21 -3.97 2.87 -13.37
N LYS A 22 -3.09 1.88 -13.11
CA LYS A 22 -2.83 0.77 -14.04
C LYS A 22 -4.11 0.01 -14.40
N VAL A 23 -4.94 -0.29 -13.39
CA VAL A 23 -6.22 -0.97 -13.59
C VAL A 23 -7.17 -0.13 -14.45
N SER A 24 -7.27 1.17 -14.16
CA SER A 24 -8.13 2.09 -14.91
C SER A 24 -7.73 2.21 -16.37
N ASP A 25 -6.44 2.33 -16.64
CA ASP A 25 -5.92 2.44 -18.01
C ASP A 25 -6.27 1.16 -18.81
N VAL A 26 -5.94 -0.02 -18.27
CA VAL A 26 -6.23 -1.31 -18.91
C VAL A 26 -7.74 -1.55 -19.06
N ALA A 27 -8.54 -1.27 -18.04
CA ALA A 27 -9.99 -1.44 -18.09
C ALA A 27 -10.64 -0.55 -19.15
N SER A 28 -10.14 0.67 -19.32
CA SER A 28 -10.63 1.60 -20.35
C SER A 28 -10.34 1.06 -21.76
N GLU A 29 -9.14 0.55 -22.00
CA GLU A 29 -8.78 -0.07 -23.29
C GLU A 29 -9.65 -1.30 -23.58
N MET A 30 -9.83 -2.17 -22.59
CA MET A 30 -10.67 -3.38 -22.72
C MET A 30 -12.14 -3.00 -23.00
N LEU A 31 -12.67 -2.00 -22.32
CA LEU A 31 -14.05 -1.52 -22.55
C LEU A 31 -14.22 -0.98 -23.95
N ILE A 32 -13.28 -0.17 -24.45
CA ILE A 32 -13.32 0.37 -25.81
C ILE A 32 -13.27 -0.75 -26.85
N GLU A 33 -12.42 -1.76 -26.64
CA GLU A 33 -12.31 -2.91 -27.53
C GLU A 33 -13.61 -3.74 -27.54
N TYR A 34 -14.18 -3.98 -26.38
CA TYR A 34 -15.46 -4.69 -26.26
C TYR A 34 -16.59 -3.94 -26.99
N LEU A 35 -16.70 -2.62 -26.82
CA LEU A 35 -17.74 -1.80 -27.44
C LEU A 35 -17.61 -1.75 -28.97
N LYS A 36 -16.38 -1.81 -29.50
CA LYS A 36 -16.15 -1.83 -30.95
C LYS A 36 -16.48 -3.17 -31.60
N ASN A 37 -16.31 -4.26 -30.88
CA ASN A 37 -16.39 -5.63 -31.40
C ASN A 37 -17.10 -6.57 -30.43
N PRO A 38 -18.34 -6.27 -29.97
CA PRO A 38 -18.99 -7.05 -28.93
C PRO A 38 -19.23 -8.51 -29.33
N GLU A 39 -19.40 -8.78 -30.63
CA GLU A 39 -19.63 -10.12 -31.16
C GLU A 39 -18.42 -11.06 -31.03
N LYS A 40 -17.22 -10.52 -30.80
CA LYS A 40 -16.02 -11.34 -30.59
C LYS A 40 -15.94 -11.95 -29.19
N TYR A 41 -16.73 -11.42 -28.25
CA TYR A 41 -16.61 -11.75 -26.82
C TYR A 41 -17.86 -12.44 -26.33
N THR A 42 -17.77 -13.75 -26.15
CA THR A 42 -18.84 -14.56 -25.53
C THR A 42 -18.59 -14.64 -24.03
N GLY A 43 -19.60 -14.29 -23.24
CA GLY A 43 -19.54 -14.39 -21.78
C GLY A 43 -19.28 -15.83 -21.32
N GLN A 44 -18.28 -16.03 -20.50
CA GLN A 44 -17.95 -17.31 -19.88
C GLN A 44 -18.37 -17.29 -18.43
N PRO A 45 -19.12 -18.33 -17.94
CA PRO A 45 -19.47 -18.40 -16.54
C PRO A 45 -18.23 -18.39 -15.64
N GLN A 46 -18.28 -17.64 -14.56
CA GLN A 46 -17.23 -17.69 -13.55
C GLN A 46 -17.29 -19.04 -12.83
N MET A 47 -16.19 -19.78 -12.88
CA MET A 47 -16.07 -21.10 -12.27
C MET A 47 -15.42 -21.01 -10.89
N GLY A 48 -15.73 -21.99 -10.02
CA GLY A 48 -15.14 -22.12 -8.69
C GLY A 48 -16.00 -21.54 -7.58
N THR A 49 -15.52 -21.66 -6.35
CA THR A 49 -16.20 -21.14 -5.16
C THR A 49 -15.88 -19.66 -5.00
N PRO A 50 -16.86 -18.76 -4.92
CA PRO A 50 -16.62 -17.35 -4.74
C PRO A 50 -15.97 -17.07 -3.38
N THR A 51 -15.03 -16.15 -3.35
CA THR A 51 -14.44 -15.62 -2.12
C THR A 51 -14.90 -14.18 -1.91
N PHE A 52 -15.08 -13.81 -0.65
CA PHE A 52 -15.56 -12.49 -0.28
C PHE A 52 -14.53 -11.78 0.60
N CYS A 53 -14.35 -10.49 0.40
CA CYS A 53 -13.57 -9.64 1.30
C CYS A 53 -14.49 -8.57 1.92
N ARG A 54 -14.19 -8.18 3.16
CA ARG A 54 -14.82 -7.03 3.80
C ARG A 54 -14.06 -5.73 3.44
N LYS A 55 -14.69 -4.62 3.69
CA LYS A 55 -13.99 -3.32 3.62
C LYS A 55 -12.94 -3.23 4.72
N PHE A 56 -11.83 -2.56 4.41
CA PHE A 56 -10.81 -2.25 5.42
C PHE A 56 -11.36 -1.28 6.47
N THR A 57 -10.94 -1.50 7.71
CA THR A 57 -11.25 -0.65 8.86
C THR A 57 -9.98 0.05 9.35
N ASN A 58 -10.13 0.94 10.34
CA ASN A 58 -8.97 1.59 10.93
C ASN A 58 -8.02 0.61 11.64
N GLU A 59 -8.58 -0.48 12.20
CA GLU A 59 -7.81 -1.54 12.86
C GLU A 59 -6.87 -2.25 11.90
N ASP A 60 -7.28 -2.43 10.64
CA ASP A 60 -6.44 -3.07 9.62
C ASP A 60 -5.20 -2.25 9.26
N THR A 61 -5.21 -0.96 9.55
CA THR A 61 -4.07 -0.06 9.28
C THR A 61 -3.06 -0.03 10.43
N VAL A 62 -3.34 -0.65 11.58
CA VAL A 62 -2.42 -0.66 12.71
C VAL A 62 -1.22 -1.56 12.40
N ILE A 63 -0.03 -0.97 12.48
CA ILE A 63 1.21 -1.70 12.20
C ILE A 63 1.52 -2.63 13.38
N ASP A 64 1.62 -3.92 13.10
CA ASP A 64 2.24 -4.90 14.00
C ASP A 64 3.74 -4.98 13.68
N TRP A 65 4.56 -4.41 14.54
CA TRP A 65 6.01 -4.35 14.38
C TRP A 65 6.73 -5.70 14.57
N ASN A 66 6.02 -6.75 14.98
CA ASN A 66 6.57 -8.13 15.03
C ASN A 66 6.54 -8.82 13.67
N LYS A 67 5.87 -8.23 12.69
CA LYS A 67 5.82 -8.75 11.33
C LYS A 67 7.10 -8.45 10.55
N SER A 68 7.33 -9.21 9.50
CA SER A 68 8.48 -9.01 8.64
C SER A 68 8.49 -7.63 7.97
N PRO A 69 9.67 -7.07 7.63
CA PRO A 69 9.80 -5.81 6.92
C PRO A 69 8.93 -5.72 5.66
N ILE A 70 8.85 -6.81 4.89
CA ILE A 70 8.06 -6.85 3.65
C ILE A 70 6.55 -6.83 3.92
N GLU A 71 6.07 -7.48 4.98
CA GLU A 71 4.65 -7.42 5.35
C GLU A 71 4.26 -6.01 5.78
N ILE A 72 5.10 -5.33 6.57
CA ILE A 72 4.86 -3.95 6.98
C ILE A 72 4.90 -3.01 5.77
N HIS A 73 5.89 -3.18 4.88
CA HIS A 73 5.96 -2.42 3.64
C HIS A 73 4.71 -2.60 2.77
N ASN A 74 4.24 -3.83 2.62
CA ASN A 74 3.03 -4.15 1.87
C ASN A 74 1.78 -3.52 2.48
N LEU A 75 1.64 -3.53 3.81
CA LEU A 75 0.56 -2.84 4.50
C LEU A 75 0.59 -1.33 4.21
N VAL A 76 1.76 -0.70 4.37
CA VAL A 76 1.91 0.75 4.19
C VAL A 76 1.60 1.17 2.76
N ARG A 77 2.12 0.46 1.75
CA ARG A 77 1.90 0.81 0.33
C ARG A 77 0.49 0.53 -0.18
N SER A 78 -0.26 -0.36 0.49
CA SER A 78 -1.63 -0.71 0.09
C SER A 78 -2.69 0.19 0.73
N ILE A 79 -2.77 0.25 2.04
CA ILE A 79 -3.83 0.97 2.78
C ILE A 79 -3.32 2.01 3.75
N GLY A 80 -1.98 2.21 3.80
CA GLY A 80 -1.32 3.05 4.79
C GLY A 80 -1.12 2.34 6.13
N GLY A 81 -0.12 2.78 6.89
CA GLY A 81 0.16 2.23 8.22
C GLY A 81 -0.08 3.26 9.31
N ARG A 82 -0.55 2.81 10.47
CA ARG A 82 -0.71 3.63 11.68
C ARG A 82 0.06 3.02 12.83
N THR A 83 0.68 3.89 13.61
CA THR A 83 1.39 3.48 14.83
C THR A 83 1.32 4.60 15.86
N LYS A 84 1.65 4.28 17.10
CA LYS A 84 1.86 5.27 18.15
C LYS A 84 3.35 5.43 18.42
N ILE A 85 3.82 6.66 18.37
CA ILE A 85 5.18 7.03 18.75
C ILE A 85 5.03 7.97 19.93
N THR A 86 5.45 7.53 21.13
CA THR A 86 5.29 8.30 22.38
C THR A 86 3.90 8.90 22.61
N ASN A 87 2.88 8.07 22.58
CA ASN A 87 1.48 8.45 22.74
C ASN A 87 0.89 9.35 21.63
N ASN A 88 1.66 9.71 20.60
CA ASN A 88 1.16 10.44 19.45
C ASN A 88 0.83 9.46 18.33
N ASP A 89 -0.36 9.60 17.73
CA ASP A 89 -0.73 8.86 16.54
C ASP A 89 0.06 9.38 15.34
N VAL A 90 0.72 8.46 14.64
CA VAL A 90 1.51 8.76 13.45
C VAL A 90 1.08 7.83 12.33
N LYS A 91 0.72 8.40 11.19
CA LYS A 91 0.53 7.62 9.95
C LYS A 91 1.88 7.48 9.24
N ILE A 92 2.24 6.27 8.89
CA ILE A 92 3.37 5.97 8.00
C ILE A 92 2.83 6.01 6.58
N LEU A 93 3.32 6.95 5.79
CA LEU A 93 2.82 7.19 4.43
C LEU A 93 3.66 6.52 3.35
N LYS A 94 4.97 6.35 3.62
CA LYS A 94 5.88 5.75 2.66
C LYS A 94 7.01 5.05 3.37
N THR A 95 7.31 3.85 2.89
CA THR A 95 8.44 3.04 3.30
C THR A 95 9.18 2.52 2.06
N LYS A 96 10.33 1.93 2.25
CA LYS A 96 11.01 1.08 1.26
C LYS A 96 11.68 -0.09 1.96
N ILE A 97 12.00 -1.12 1.21
CA ILE A 97 12.89 -2.20 1.63
C ILE A 97 14.28 -1.88 1.11
N THR A 98 15.26 -1.91 1.99
CA THR A 98 16.67 -1.70 1.64
C THR A 98 17.25 -2.97 1.01
N PRO A 99 18.40 -2.90 0.30
CA PRO A 99 19.02 -4.08 -0.31
C PRO A 99 19.40 -5.19 0.68
N ASP A 100 19.61 -4.85 1.95
CA ASP A 100 19.86 -5.80 3.06
C ASP A 100 18.56 -6.29 3.73
N GLY A 101 17.41 -6.03 3.12
CA GLY A 101 16.10 -6.56 3.54
C GLY A 101 15.42 -5.83 4.71
N LYS A 102 15.95 -4.67 5.12
CA LYS A 102 15.37 -3.89 6.23
C LYS A 102 14.30 -2.92 5.75
N LEU A 103 13.36 -2.62 6.65
CA LEU A 103 12.35 -1.59 6.41
C LEU A 103 12.93 -0.20 6.73
N GLU A 104 12.79 0.72 5.79
CA GLU A 104 13.10 2.14 6.00
C GLU A 104 11.83 2.99 5.86
N ILE A 105 11.56 3.82 6.87
CA ILE A 105 10.48 4.80 6.83
C ILE A 105 10.98 6.04 6.08
N LEU A 106 10.22 6.51 5.11
CA LEU A 106 10.57 7.68 4.30
C LEU A 106 9.70 8.89 4.61
N ARG A 107 8.41 8.69 4.85
CA ARG A 107 7.45 9.77 5.04
C ARG A 107 6.39 9.41 6.05
N VAL A 108 6.07 10.38 6.90
CA VAL A 108 5.09 10.24 7.99
C VAL A 108 4.13 11.42 8.04
N HIS A 109 3.01 11.20 8.71
CA HIS A 109 2.02 12.22 9.01
C HIS A 109 1.61 12.11 10.48
N PRO A 110 2.26 12.87 11.38
CA PRO A 110 1.88 12.93 12.78
C PRO A 110 0.50 13.62 12.94
N ALA A 111 -0.28 13.19 13.93
CA ALA A 111 -1.57 13.80 14.21
C ALA A 111 -1.41 15.31 14.47
N GLY A 112 -2.29 16.13 13.88
CA GLY A 112 -2.29 17.58 14.01
C GLY A 112 -1.15 18.32 13.29
N LYS A 113 -0.33 17.63 12.49
CA LYS A 113 0.77 18.24 11.70
C LYS A 113 0.62 17.95 10.22
N LYS A 114 1.40 18.63 9.39
CA LYS A 114 1.50 18.31 7.95
C LYS A 114 2.36 17.06 7.72
N PRO A 115 2.13 16.31 6.63
CA PRO A 115 3.04 15.25 6.21
C PRO A 115 4.48 15.77 6.04
N MET A 116 5.45 14.99 6.54
CA MET A 116 6.86 15.37 6.53
C MET A 116 7.75 14.15 6.25
N SER A 117 9.02 14.40 5.95
CA SER A 117 10.01 13.33 5.87
C SER A 117 10.25 12.69 7.24
N TRP A 118 10.69 11.42 7.24
CA TRP A 118 11.10 10.75 8.48
C TRP A 118 12.25 11.49 9.17
N ALA A 119 13.19 12.02 8.39
CA ALA A 119 14.32 12.80 8.91
C ALA A 119 13.86 14.08 9.64
N ASP A 120 12.91 14.83 9.07
CA ASP A 120 12.35 16.03 9.71
C ASP A 120 11.60 15.67 10.98
N PHE A 121 10.85 14.56 10.97
CA PHE A 121 10.18 14.07 12.17
C PHE A 121 11.17 13.75 13.28
N LEU A 122 12.27 13.06 12.97
CA LEU A 122 13.32 12.73 13.94
C LEU A 122 14.03 13.98 14.48
N ASN A 123 14.25 15.01 13.65
CA ASN A 123 14.86 16.26 14.09
C ASN A 123 14.00 17.00 15.14
N GLY A 124 12.67 16.90 15.02
CA GLY A 124 11.73 17.41 16.02
C GLY A 124 11.60 16.53 17.29
N HIS A 125 12.23 15.34 17.30
CA HIS A 125 12.10 14.33 18.34
C HIS A 125 13.47 13.69 18.64
N LEU A 126 14.45 14.51 19.00
CA LEU A 126 15.86 14.12 19.16
C LEU A 126 16.08 12.90 20.08
N TRP A 127 15.23 12.70 21.07
CA TRP A 127 15.27 11.57 21.98
C TRP A 127 14.94 10.22 21.27
N ILE A 128 14.06 10.22 20.23
CA ILE A 128 13.80 9.04 19.39
C ILE A 128 15.08 8.67 18.65
N LYS A 129 15.78 9.68 18.14
CA LYS A 129 17.06 9.53 17.48
C LYS A 129 18.12 8.95 18.42
N ALA A 130 18.13 9.39 19.70
CA ALA A 130 19.05 8.88 20.74
C ALA A 130 18.80 7.41 21.12
N LEU A 131 17.57 6.90 20.96
CA LEU A 131 17.21 5.49 21.16
C LEU A 131 17.61 4.55 20.01
N GLY A 132 18.33 5.06 19.00
CA GLY A 132 18.79 4.25 17.87
C GLY A 132 17.78 4.09 16.74
N PHE A 133 16.62 4.74 16.81
CA PHE A 133 15.65 4.78 15.70
C PHE A 133 16.11 5.71 14.55
N HIS A 134 17.39 5.63 14.17
CA HIS A 134 17.92 6.38 13.02
C HIS A 134 17.30 5.90 11.71
N ASN A 135 17.08 4.61 11.60
CA ASN A 135 16.21 3.91 10.66
C ASN A 135 15.57 2.82 11.49
N VAL A 136 14.26 2.71 11.51
CA VAL A 136 13.61 1.55 12.13
C VAL A 136 13.97 0.35 11.27
N ALA A 137 15.17 -0.19 11.51
CA ALA A 137 15.54 -1.52 11.09
C ALA A 137 15.08 -2.42 12.23
N ILE A 138 13.85 -2.90 12.15
CA ILE A 138 13.38 -4.07 12.88
C ILE A 138 13.63 -5.27 12.01
#